data_62cc3d35db157dc08758dc32ff76d141
#
_entry.id   62cc3d35db157dc08758dc32ff76d141
#
_cell.length_a   1.000
_cell.length_b   1.000
_cell.length_c   1.000
_cell.angle_alpha   90.00
_cell.angle_beta   90.00
_cell.angle_gamma   90.00
#
_symmetry.space_group_name_H-M   'P 1'
#
loop_
_entity.id
_entity.type
_entity.pdbx_description
1 polymer ?
#
loop_
_entity_poly.entity_id
_entity_poly.type
_entity_poly.pdbx_seq_one_letter_code
_entity_poly.pdbx_strand_id
1 'polypeptide(L)'
;MIAAPDNQHAYNALGYSLAERNERLPEAYALVEQALKMAPGDPFIMDSMGWVQFRMGNLDEAENYLRRAYAVRSDPEIAVHLGEVLFARGDVAGAQKLWQEAHGKDPKNDALKSTLARLNQSLKTDQAN
;
A
#
# COMPACT_ATOMS: atom_id res chain seq x y z
N MET A 1 -14.57 16.71 6.43
CA MET A 1 -15.18 16.28 7.69
C MET A 1 -15.82 14.90 7.52
N ILE A 2 -15.70 14.07 8.53
CA ILE A 2 -16.29 12.74 8.49
C ILE A 2 -17.71 12.83 9.04
N ALA A 3 -18.68 12.53 8.19
CA ALA A 3 -20.08 12.70 8.54
C ALA A 3 -20.60 11.58 9.43
N ALA A 4 -20.05 10.38 9.30
CA ALA A 4 -20.53 9.23 10.07
C ALA A 4 -19.40 8.72 10.96
N PRO A 5 -19.47 8.94 12.28
CA PRO A 5 -18.34 8.58 13.14
C PRO A 5 -18.09 7.07 13.23
N ASP A 6 -19.04 6.24 12.80
CA ASP A 6 -18.86 4.79 12.77
C ASP A 6 -18.55 4.27 11.37
N ASN A 7 -18.18 5.15 10.45
CA ASN A 7 -17.88 4.74 9.08
C ASN A 7 -16.36 4.59 8.92
N GLN A 8 -15.88 3.36 9.09
CA GLN A 8 -14.44 3.10 8.98
C GLN A 8 -13.89 3.42 7.59
N HIS A 9 -14.71 3.28 6.56
CA HIS A 9 -14.24 3.57 5.20
C HIS A 9 -13.97 5.05 4.99
N ALA A 10 -14.78 5.92 5.61
CA ALA A 10 -14.55 7.36 5.52
C ALA A 10 -13.25 7.77 6.22
N TYR A 11 -13.00 7.24 7.42
CA TYR A 11 -11.75 7.48 8.13
C TYR A 11 -10.56 6.98 7.31
N ASN A 12 -10.70 5.77 6.76
CA ASN A 12 -9.62 5.18 5.98
C ASN A 12 -9.32 5.98 4.73
N ALA A 13 -10.35 6.39 4.00
CA ALA A 13 -10.16 7.11 2.75
C ALA A 13 -9.47 8.45 2.99
N LEU A 14 -9.88 9.18 4.03
CA LEU A 14 -9.27 10.46 4.33
C LEU A 14 -7.81 10.30 4.76
N GLY A 15 -7.56 9.32 5.64
CA GLY A 15 -6.19 9.07 6.09
C GLY A 15 -5.28 8.64 4.95
N TYR A 16 -5.75 7.75 4.11
CA TYR A 16 -4.97 7.31 2.96
C TYR A 16 -4.67 8.48 2.01
N SER A 17 -5.67 9.33 1.76
CA SER A 17 -5.49 10.48 0.89
C SER A 17 -4.42 11.43 1.40
N LEU A 18 -4.40 11.68 2.71
CA LEU A 18 -3.37 12.53 3.30
C LEU A 18 -1.99 11.88 3.16
N ALA A 19 -1.90 10.57 3.40
CA ALA A 19 -0.62 9.87 3.27
C ALA A 19 -0.13 9.89 1.82
N GLU A 20 -1.03 9.71 0.88
CA GLU A 20 -0.68 9.71 -0.53
C GLU A 20 -0.09 11.05 -0.95
N ARG A 21 -0.61 12.14 -0.40
CA ARG A 21 -0.08 13.47 -0.66
C ARG A 21 1.10 13.83 0.23
N ASN A 22 1.51 12.92 1.10
CA ASN A 22 2.59 13.15 2.08
C ASN A 22 2.32 14.37 2.95
N GLU A 23 1.05 14.53 3.36
CA GLU A 23 0.59 15.69 4.13
C GLU A 23 0.03 15.23 5.46
N ARG A 24 0.31 16.01 6.50
CA ARG A 24 -0.29 15.83 7.82
C ARG A 24 -0.27 14.36 8.27
N LEU A 25 0.91 13.77 8.19
CA LEU A 25 1.06 12.34 8.45
C LEU A 25 0.60 11.91 9.84
N PRO A 26 0.83 12.70 10.92
CA PRO A 26 0.28 12.31 12.22
C PRO A 26 -1.25 12.24 12.21
N GLU A 27 -1.91 13.13 11.48
CA GLU A 27 -3.36 13.09 11.34
C GLU A 27 -3.79 11.90 10.51
N ALA A 28 -3.05 11.63 9.40
CA ALA A 28 -3.33 10.46 8.58
C ALA A 28 -3.25 9.18 9.41
N TYR A 29 -2.23 9.08 10.26
CA TYR A 29 -2.07 7.93 11.14
C TYR A 29 -3.28 7.78 12.06
N ALA A 30 -3.70 8.87 12.71
CA ALA A 30 -4.81 8.82 13.65
C ALA A 30 -6.11 8.38 12.96
N LEU A 31 -6.35 8.87 11.75
CA LEU A 31 -7.54 8.51 10.99
C LEU A 31 -7.55 7.03 10.62
N VAL A 32 -6.44 6.52 10.11
CA VAL A 32 -6.36 5.12 9.72
C VAL A 32 -6.38 4.23 10.96
N GLU A 33 -5.75 4.67 12.05
CA GLU A 33 -5.80 3.92 13.31
C GLU A 33 -7.22 3.76 13.79
N GLN A 34 -8.03 4.84 13.70
CA GLN A 34 -9.43 4.76 14.06
C GLN A 34 -10.18 3.75 13.18
N ALA A 35 -9.93 3.79 11.87
CA ALA A 35 -10.55 2.84 10.96
C ALA A 35 -10.16 1.40 11.31
N LEU A 36 -8.89 1.19 11.64
CA LEU A 36 -8.39 -0.14 11.95
C LEU A 36 -9.01 -0.68 13.24
N LYS A 37 -9.23 0.17 14.23
CA LYS A 37 -9.92 -0.24 15.45
C LYS A 37 -11.35 -0.68 15.17
N MET A 38 -12.00 -0.05 14.20
CA MET A 38 -13.38 -0.39 13.83
C MET A 38 -13.45 -1.66 12.99
N ALA A 39 -12.41 -1.95 12.21
CA ALA A 39 -12.40 -3.12 11.32
C ALA A 39 -10.99 -3.71 11.26
N PRO A 40 -10.52 -4.36 12.33
CA PRO A 40 -9.12 -4.76 12.42
C PRO A 40 -8.68 -5.81 11.41
N GLY A 41 -9.61 -6.54 10.83
CA GLY A 41 -9.27 -7.56 9.83
C GLY A 41 -9.39 -7.11 8.39
N ASP A 42 -9.71 -5.84 8.16
CA ASP A 42 -9.93 -5.36 6.80
C ASP A 42 -8.58 -5.16 6.09
N PRO A 43 -8.33 -5.91 4.99
CA PRO A 43 -7.02 -5.82 4.33
C PRO A 43 -6.76 -4.46 3.70
N PHE A 44 -7.80 -3.75 3.26
CA PHE A 44 -7.58 -2.43 2.65
C PHE A 44 -7.23 -1.39 3.69
N ILE A 45 -7.74 -1.53 4.91
CA ILE A 45 -7.37 -0.62 5.99
C ILE A 45 -5.96 -0.95 6.49
N MET A 46 -5.61 -2.25 6.57
CA MET A 46 -4.23 -2.62 6.87
C MET A 46 -3.26 -2.08 5.82
N ASP A 47 -3.65 -2.14 4.54
CA ASP A 47 -2.86 -1.57 3.46
C ASP A 47 -2.63 -0.07 3.68
N SER A 48 -3.70 0.65 4.03
CA SER A 48 -3.57 2.09 4.31
C SER A 48 -2.65 2.36 5.47
N MET A 49 -2.74 1.56 6.55
CA MET A 49 -1.85 1.74 7.68
C MET A 49 -0.40 1.48 7.28
N GLY A 50 -0.17 0.43 6.48
CA GLY A 50 1.17 0.18 5.94
C GLY A 50 1.69 1.34 5.12
N TRP A 51 0.83 1.95 4.32
CA TRP A 51 1.22 3.08 3.49
C TRP A 51 1.55 4.31 4.32
N VAL A 52 0.72 4.59 5.36
CA VAL A 52 1.01 5.67 6.30
C VAL A 52 2.37 5.45 6.96
N GLN A 53 2.64 4.23 7.43
CA GLN A 53 3.92 3.92 8.06
C GLN A 53 5.08 4.12 7.09
N PHE A 54 4.89 3.73 5.82
CA PHE A 54 5.91 3.93 4.81
C PHE A 54 6.22 5.42 4.62
N ARG A 55 5.18 6.23 4.52
CA ARG A 55 5.36 7.68 4.37
C ARG A 55 6.05 8.31 5.56
N MET A 56 5.85 7.73 6.75
CA MET A 56 6.49 8.22 7.96
C MET A 56 7.92 7.69 8.12
N GLY A 57 8.37 6.82 7.22
CA GLY A 57 9.71 6.27 7.28
C GLY A 57 9.85 5.01 8.11
N ASN A 58 8.74 4.46 8.60
CA ASN A 58 8.75 3.27 9.44
C ASN A 58 8.65 2.02 8.57
N LEU A 59 9.77 1.64 7.96
CA LEU A 59 9.76 0.60 6.94
C LEU A 59 9.42 -0.78 7.46
N ASP A 60 9.86 -1.10 8.69
CA ASP A 60 9.52 -2.40 9.29
C ASP A 60 8.02 -2.54 9.49
N GLU A 61 7.38 -1.51 10.07
CA GLU A 61 5.94 -1.54 10.29
C GLU A 61 5.18 -1.54 8.97
N ALA A 62 5.67 -0.77 7.99
CA ALA A 62 5.04 -0.72 6.69
C ALA A 62 5.01 -2.11 6.05
N GLU A 63 6.14 -2.78 6.05
CA GLU A 63 6.21 -4.12 5.48
C GLU A 63 5.32 -5.10 6.22
N ASN A 64 5.31 -5.03 7.55
CA ASN A 64 4.50 -5.94 8.36
C ASN A 64 3.01 -5.79 8.04
N TYR A 65 2.49 -4.56 8.04
CA TYR A 65 1.08 -4.34 7.72
C TYR A 65 0.73 -4.77 6.31
N LEU A 66 1.60 -4.47 5.35
CA LEU A 66 1.32 -4.80 3.96
C LEU A 66 1.39 -6.29 3.69
N ARG A 67 2.30 -7.01 4.33
CA ARG A 67 2.34 -8.46 4.19
C ARG A 67 1.09 -9.10 4.79
N ARG A 68 0.63 -8.60 5.93
CA ARG A 68 -0.60 -9.10 6.54
C ARG A 68 -1.80 -8.83 5.65
N ALA A 69 -1.86 -7.63 5.08
CA ALA A 69 -2.95 -7.28 4.18
C ALA A 69 -2.96 -8.18 2.95
N TYR A 70 -1.80 -8.41 2.37
CA TYR A 70 -1.69 -9.23 1.17
C TYR A 70 -2.02 -10.68 1.46
N ALA A 71 -1.71 -11.17 2.66
CA ALA A 71 -2.05 -12.53 3.05
C ALA A 71 -3.56 -12.72 3.17
N VAL A 72 -4.28 -11.68 3.61
CA VAL A 72 -5.73 -11.74 3.67
C VAL A 72 -6.35 -11.63 2.29
N ARG A 73 -5.83 -10.74 1.46
CA ARG A 73 -6.36 -10.54 0.12
C ARG A 73 -5.22 -10.16 -0.82
N SER A 74 -4.99 -10.99 -1.82
CA SER A 74 -3.91 -10.78 -2.79
C SER A 74 -4.35 -9.79 -3.85
N ASP A 75 -4.60 -8.57 -3.43
CA ASP A 75 -5.09 -7.51 -4.31
C ASP A 75 -3.92 -6.84 -5.04
N PRO A 76 -4.07 -6.50 -6.34
CA PRO A 76 -2.96 -5.88 -7.09
C PRO A 76 -2.43 -4.60 -6.46
N GLU A 77 -3.30 -3.75 -5.90
CA GLU A 77 -2.82 -2.50 -5.33
C GLU A 77 -2.04 -2.73 -4.05
N ILE A 78 -2.44 -3.73 -3.25
CA ILE A 78 -1.67 -4.09 -2.07
C ILE A 78 -0.29 -4.60 -2.51
N ALA A 79 -0.25 -5.41 -3.56
CA ALA A 79 1.03 -5.91 -4.10
C ALA A 79 1.92 -4.76 -4.57
N VAL A 80 1.33 -3.75 -5.22
CA VAL A 80 2.09 -2.58 -5.68
C VAL A 80 2.72 -1.84 -4.50
N HIS A 81 1.94 -1.61 -3.43
CA HIS A 81 2.44 -0.92 -2.26
C HIS A 81 3.53 -1.72 -1.55
N LEU A 82 3.31 -3.01 -1.37
CA LEU A 82 4.31 -3.86 -0.71
C LEU A 82 5.59 -3.91 -1.56
N GLY A 83 5.44 -3.98 -2.88
CA GLY A 83 6.59 -3.95 -3.77
C GLY A 83 7.40 -2.68 -3.59
N GLU A 84 6.73 -1.54 -3.47
CA GLU A 84 7.46 -0.28 -3.28
C GLU A 84 8.21 -0.25 -1.96
N VAL A 85 7.62 -0.77 -0.88
CA VAL A 85 8.30 -0.85 0.40
C VAL A 85 9.54 -1.74 0.30
N LEU A 86 9.41 -2.91 -0.34
CA LEU A 86 10.56 -3.80 -0.51
C LEU A 86 11.64 -3.16 -1.35
N PHE A 87 11.26 -2.44 -2.39
CA PHE A 87 12.21 -1.72 -3.23
C PHE A 87 12.98 -0.70 -2.40
N ALA A 88 12.27 0.05 -1.56
CA ALA A 88 12.91 1.04 -0.70
C ALA A 88 13.87 0.40 0.30
N ARG A 89 13.62 -0.83 0.68
CA ARG A 89 14.49 -1.56 1.61
C ARG A 89 15.64 -2.28 0.89
N GLY A 90 15.71 -2.17 -0.44
CA GLY A 90 16.78 -2.78 -1.22
C GLY A 90 16.47 -4.17 -1.74
N ASP A 91 15.28 -4.69 -1.48
CA ASP A 91 14.88 -6.00 -1.97
C ASP A 91 14.22 -5.87 -3.34
N VAL A 92 15.05 -5.68 -4.35
CA VAL A 92 14.56 -5.45 -5.70
C VAL A 92 13.89 -6.72 -6.26
N ALA A 93 14.44 -7.89 -5.97
CA ALA A 93 13.85 -9.13 -6.45
C ALA A 93 12.47 -9.36 -5.86
N GLY A 94 12.31 -9.11 -4.57
CA GLY A 94 11.00 -9.22 -3.92
C GLY A 94 10.00 -8.23 -4.49
N ALA A 95 10.44 -7.01 -4.74
CA ALA A 95 9.57 -5.98 -5.33
C ALA A 95 9.12 -6.42 -6.73
N GLN A 96 10.04 -6.91 -7.56
CA GLN A 96 9.71 -7.34 -8.91
C GLN A 96 8.69 -8.48 -8.88
N LYS A 97 8.86 -9.43 -7.97
CA LYS A 97 7.92 -10.54 -7.86
C LYS A 97 6.51 -10.05 -7.59
N LEU A 98 6.36 -9.12 -6.64
CA LEU A 98 5.04 -8.58 -6.29
C LEU A 98 4.45 -7.79 -7.44
N TRP A 99 5.26 -6.98 -8.12
CA TRP A 99 4.78 -6.20 -9.25
C TRP A 99 4.36 -7.11 -10.40
N GLN A 100 5.08 -8.22 -10.62
CA GLN A 100 4.69 -9.19 -11.64
C GLN A 100 3.37 -9.86 -11.28
N GLU A 101 3.15 -10.16 -10.00
CA GLU A 101 1.87 -10.71 -9.55
C GLU A 101 0.73 -9.71 -9.78
N ALA A 102 0.97 -8.45 -9.48
CA ALA A 102 -0.03 -7.41 -9.73
C ALA A 102 -0.35 -7.31 -11.22
N HIS A 103 0.68 -7.33 -12.06
CA HIS A 103 0.51 -7.26 -13.50
C HIS A 103 -0.29 -8.46 -14.02
N GLY A 104 -0.04 -9.63 -13.46
CA GLY A 104 -0.76 -10.82 -13.88
C GLY A 104 -2.24 -10.76 -13.58
N LYS A 105 -2.61 -10.09 -12.49
CA LYS A 105 -4.02 -9.94 -12.11
C LYS A 105 -4.69 -8.76 -12.79
N ASP A 106 -3.95 -7.71 -13.03
CA ASP A 106 -4.51 -6.49 -13.61
C ASP A 106 -3.44 -5.80 -14.44
N PRO A 107 -3.26 -6.22 -15.71
CA PRO A 107 -2.18 -5.70 -16.56
C PRO A 107 -2.26 -4.19 -16.80
N LYS A 108 -3.44 -3.61 -16.65
CA LYS A 108 -3.62 -2.17 -16.89
C LYS A 108 -3.71 -1.37 -15.61
N ASN A 109 -3.28 -1.94 -14.49
CA ASN A 109 -3.38 -1.27 -13.19
C ASN A 109 -2.61 0.04 -13.21
N ASP A 110 -3.33 1.14 -12.94
CA ASP A 110 -2.73 2.48 -12.99
C ASP A 110 -1.72 2.69 -11.87
N ALA A 111 -1.99 2.16 -10.68
CA ALA A 111 -1.07 2.29 -9.56
C ALA A 111 0.26 1.61 -9.88
N LEU A 112 0.22 0.43 -10.52
CA LEU A 112 1.44 -0.26 -10.92
C LEU A 112 2.22 0.57 -11.93
N LYS A 113 1.53 1.08 -12.97
CA LYS A 113 2.19 1.85 -14.01
C LYS A 113 2.84 3.11 -13.44
N SER A 114 2.11 3.84 -12.61
CA SER A 114 2.65 5.09 -12.06
C SER A 114 3.79 4.83 -11.08
N THR A 115 3.70 3.75 -10.30
CA THR A 115 4.77 3.40 -9.38
C THR A 115 6.05 3.03 -10.13
N LEU A 116 5.94 2.19 -11.15
CA LEU A 116 7.12 1.80 -11.94
C LEU A 116 7.75 3.01 -12.61
N ALA A 117 6.92 3.90 -13.15
CA ALA A 117 7.45 5.10 -13.81
C ALA A 117 8.16 6.01 -12.80
N ARG A 118 7.56 6.21 -11.64
CA ARG A 118 8.13 7.09 -10.62
C ARG A 118 9.44 6.55 -10.07
N LEU A 119 9.54 5.23 -9.96
CA LEU A 119 10.75 4.58 -9.46
C LEU A 119 11.75 4.27 -10.57
N ASN A 120 11.42 4.63 -11.80
CA ASN A 120 12.26 4.38 -12.97
C ASN A 120 12.58 2.90 -13.11
N GLN A 121 11.55 2.07 -12.96
CA GLN A 121 11.67 0.62 -13.05
C GLN A 121 10.81 0.10 -14.19
N SER A 122 11.14 -1.08 -14.66
CA SER A 122 10.32 -1.81 -15.59
C SER A 122 10.19 -3.24 -15.09
N LEU A 123 9.13 -3.92 -15.51
CA LEU A 123 8.96 -5.31 -15.12
C LEU A 123 9.97 -6.18 -15.83
N LYS A 124 10.62 -7.06 -15.07
CA LYS A 124 11.49 -8.07 -15.63
C LYS A 124 10.61 -9.24 -16.04
N THR A 125 10.76 -9.65 -17.28
CA THR A 125 9.91 -10.68 -17.81
C THR A 125 10.75 -11.87 -18.22
N ASP A 126 10.10 -13.03 -18.24
CA ASP A 126 10.79 -14.26 -18.51
C ASP A 126 11.30 -14.33 -19.89
N GLN A 127 10.59 -13.72 -20.80
CA GLN A 127 10.99 -13.86 -22.13
C GLN A 127 12.24 -13.11 -22.41
N ALA A 128 12.67 -12.41 -21.48
CA ALA A 128 13.94 -11.88 -21.69
C ALA A 128 14.90 -12.97 -21.87
N ASN A 129 14.35 -13.96 -21.84
CA ASN A 129 15.04 -14.99 -22.00
C ASN A 129 15.24 -15.58 -22.83
#